data_76f71ef3f62b8ca4177c09bf0e2aaedd
#
_entry.id   76f71ef3f62b8ca4177c09bf0e2aaedd
#
_cell.length_a   1.000
_cell.length_b   1.000
_cell.length_c   1.000
_cell.angle_alpha   90.00
_cell.angle_beta   90.00
_cell.angle_gamma   90.00
#
_symmetry.space_group_name_H-M   'P 1'
#
loop_
_entity.id
_entity.type
_entity.pdbx_description
1 polymer ?
#
loop_
_entity_poly.entity_id
_entity_poly.type
_entity_poly.pdbx_seq_one_letter_code
_entity_poly.pdbx_strand_id
1 'polypeptide(L)'
;MDSIMKRSLTKECKKQSGKVVLLQGWVKKIRHLGNVSFLLLRDRTGVIQCVLENELAGYKVDVESVVHVIGEIVETSKTELGVEVLAHEVKVINSAEPLPFEINKKKLQVGLDQLLNERVISLRHERTAAIFKVKSTLVQSFSEFLIENDFTRIFTPKIVSQGAEGGANVFKLPYFQKEAYLAQSPQFYKQMMVAGGLERVFEIAPVY
;
A
#
# COMPACT_ATOMS: atom_id res chain seq x y z
N MET A 1 17.86 15.28 -28.01
CA MET A 1 16.92 14.27 -27.48
C MET A 1 17.23 14.14 -26.00
N ASP A 2 16.49 14.85 -25.17
CA ASP A 2 16.62 14.73 -23.72
C ASP A 2 16.15 13.33 -23.32
N SER A 3 17.09 12.49 -22.91
CA SER A 3 16.75 11.17 -22.39
C SER A 3 15.93 11.38 -21.11
N ILE A 4 14.64 11.12 -21.17
CA ILE A 4 13.76 11.19 -19.99
C ILE A 4 14.34 10.23 -18.96
N MET A 5 14.89 10.78 -17.87
CA MET A 5 15.46 9.98 -16.79
C MET A 5 14.36 9.13 -16.17
N LYS A 6 14.54 7.81 -16.17
CA LYS A 6 13.57 6.87 -15.61
C LYS A 6 13.59 6.94 -14.09
N ARG A 7 12.39 6.97 -13.47
CA ARG A 7 12.24 6.92 -12.02
C ARG A 7 12.84 5.65 -11.43
N SER A 8 13.66 5.81 -10.39
CA SER A 8 14.11 4.73 -9.51
C SER A 8 13.22 4.63 -8.27
N LEU A 9 13.09 3.43 -7.70
CA LEU A 9 12.40 3.19 -6.43
C LEU A 9 13.41 3.13 -5.29
N THR A 10 12.98 3.51 -4.08
CA THR A 10 13.86 3.57 -2.90
C THR A 10 14.60 2.26 -2.64
N LYS A 11 13.93 1.09 -2.80
CA LYS A 11 14.56 -0.23 -2.63
C LYS A 11 15.67 -0.54 -3.64
N GLU A 12 15.64 0.13 -4.79
CA GLU A 12 16.59 -0.10 -5.89
C GLU A 12 17.88 0.69 -5.68
N CYS A 13 17.82 1.76 -4.87
CA CYS A 13 18.94 2.68 -4.65
C CYS A 13 20.17 1.99 -4.09
N LYS A 14 20.00 1.00 -3.21
CA LYS A 14 21.14 0.24 -2.67
C LYS A 14 22.01 -0.43 -3.74
N LYS A 15 21.44 -0.75 -4.90
CA LYS A 15 22.15 -1.37 -6.04
C LYS A 15 22.66 -0.34 -7.05
N GLN A 16 22.48 0.93 -6.78
CA GLN A 16 22.79 2.02 -7.73
C GLN A 16 23.76 3.05 -7.13
N SER A 17 24.57 2.65 -6.14
CA SER A 17 25.61 3.52 -5.54
C SER A 17 26.49 4.16 -6.62
N GLY A 18 26.79 5.44 -6.47
CA GLY A 18 27.55 6.25 -7.42
C GLY A 18 26.78 6.69 -8.67
N LYS A 19 25.48 6.38 -8.79
CA LYS A 19 24.65 6.80 -9.93
C LYS A 19 23.76 7.97 -9.58
N VAL A 20 23.55 8.84 -10.54
CA VAL A 20 22.52 9.88 -10.46
C VAL A 20 21.17 9.26 -10.78
N VAL A 21 20.19 9.45 -9.91
CA VAL A 21 18.85 8.90 -10.02
C VAL A 21 17.78 9.96 -9.91
N LEU A 22 16.63 9.63 -10.46
CA LEU A 22 15.39 10.36 -10.29
C LEU A 22 14.50 9.61 -9.30
N LEU A 23 14.18 10.23 -8.18
CA LEU A 23 13.21 9.75 -7.20
C LEU A 23 11.94 10.59 -7.24
N GLN A 24 10.82 9.94 -7.03
CA GLN A 24 9.50 10.59 -6.90
C GLN A 24 8.74 9.95 -5.75
N GLY A 25 8.22 10.77 -4.86
CA GLY A 25 7.51 10.26 -3.70
C GLY A 25 6.96 11.37 -2.82
N TRP A 26 6.51 10.97 -1.67
CA TRP A 26 5.98 11.86 -0.65
C TRP A 26 7.07 12.27 0.34
N VAL A 27 7.03 13.51 0.77
CA VAL A 27 7.89 14.02 1.86
C VAL A 27 7.37 13.41 3.18
N LYS A 28 8.08 12.42 3.70
CA LYS A 28 7.73 11.84 5.02
C LYS A 28 8.12 12.80 6.14
N LYS A 29 9.28 13.43 6.05
CA LYS A 29 9.81 14.37 7.03
C LYS A 29 10.90 15.22 6.41
N ILE A 30 11.02 16.47 6.85
CA ILE A 30 12.18 17.30 6.60
C ILE A 30 12.74 17.80 7.94
N ARG A 31 14.06 17.90 8.05
CA ARG A 31 14.78 18.45 9.21
C ARG A 31 15.87 19.37 8.71
N HIS A 32 15.97 20.53 9.32
CA HIS A 32 17.00 21.51 9.03
C HIS A 32 18.05 21.45 10.15
N LEU A 33 19.31 21.35 9.79
CA LEU A 33 20.45 21.29 10.73
C LEU A 33 21.58 22.18 10.20
N GLY A 34 21.61 23.42 10.62
CA GLY A 34 22.56 24.40 10.11
C GLY A 34 22.45 24.58 8.59
N ASN A 35 23.52 24.33 7.87
CA ASN A 35 23.60 24.48 6.43
C ASN A 35 23.23 23.21 5.65
N VAL A 36 22.58 22.24 6.29
CA VAL A 36 22.16 20.99 5.65
C VAL A 36 20.71 20.69 6.05
N SER A 37 19.92 20.19 5.12
CA SER A 37 18.60 19.65 5.40
C SER A 37 18.52 18.18 5.00
N PHE A 38 17.76 17.44 5.78
CA PHE A 38 17.51 16.02 5.55
C PHE A 38 16.04 15.82 5.20
N LEU A 39 15.76 15.48 3.97
CA LEU A 39 14.44 15.16 3.48
C LEU A 39 14.30 13.64 3.42
N LEU A 40 13.34 13.08 4.18
CA LEU A 40 12.96 11.68 4.08
C LEU A 40 11.88 11.54 3.01
N LEU A 41 12.25 10.94 1.88
CA LEU A 41 11.36 10.67 0.78
C LEU A 41 10.80 9.25 0.90
N ARG A 42 9.49 9.10 0.81
CA ARG A 42 8.80 7.82 0.86
C ARG A 42 8.19 7.48 -0.49
N ASP A 43 8.40 6.26 -0.94
CA ASP A 43 7.64 5.67 -2.03
C ASP A 43 6.95 4.37 -1.58
N ARG A 44 6.37 3.62 -2.53
CA ARG A 44 5.70 2.33 -2.24
C ARG A 44 6.62 1.23 -1.72
N THR A 45 7.93 1.39 -1.84
CA THR A 45 8.93 0.37 -1.51
C THR A 45 9.71 0.66 -0.23
N GLY A 46 9.70 1.90 0.24
CA GLY A 46 10.40 2.28 1.46
C GLY A 46 10.59 3.78 1.61
N VAL A 47 11.59 4.12 2.42
CA VAL A 47 11.97 5.50 2.73
C VAL A 47 13.47 5.65 2.48
N ILE A 48 13.89 6.72 1.86
CA ILE A 48 15.28 7.08 1.66
C ILE A 48 15.55 8.49 2.17
N GLN A 49 16.73 8.72 2.70
CA GLN A 49 17.18 10.05 3.07
C GLN A 49 17.78 10.76 1.86
N CYS A 50 17.33 11.98 1.63
CA CYS A 50 17.94 12.89 0.67
C CYS A 50 18.61 14.01 1.46
N VAL A 51 19.88 14.24 1.21
CA VAL A 51 20.69 15.30 1.81
C VAL A 51 20.65 16.52 0.90
N LEU A 52 20.23 17.63 1.46
CA LEU A 52 20.06 18.91 0.78
C LEU A 52 21.09 19.88 1.33
N GLU A 53 22.07 20.25 0.52
CA GLU A 53 23.17 21.14 0.88
C GLU A 53 23.16 22.41 0.03
N ASN A 54 23.98 23.36 0.37
CA ASN A 54 24.18 24.63 -0.34
C ASN A 54 22.83 25.36 -0.53
N GLU A 55 22.47 25.66 -1.77
CA GLU A 55 21.23 26.37 -2.11
C GLU A 55 19.96 25.61 -1.71
N LEU A 56 20.04 24.29 -1.61
CA LEU A 56 18.93 23.43 -1.18
C LEU A 56 18.80 23.31 0.34
N ALA A 57 19.78 23.76 1.13
CA ALA A 57 19.78 23.56 2.58
C ALA A 57 18.57 24.18 3.29
N GLY A 58 18.06 25.30 2.78
CA GLY A 58 16.87 25.98 3.30
C GLY A 58 15.54 25.59 2.63
N TYR A 59 15.51 24.52 1.84
CA TYR A 59 14.33 24.16 1.05
C TYR A 59 13.12 23.86 1.94
N LYS A 60 12.04 24.61 1.70
CA LYS A 60 10.79 24.48 2.45
C LYS A 60 9.79 23.67 1.66
N VAL A 61 9.30 22.61 2.26
CA VAL A 61 8.27 21.76 1.69
C VAL A 61 7.45 21.12 2.81
N ASP A 62 6.16 21.05 2.63
CA ASP A 62 5.26 20.48 3.61
C ASP A 62 5.30 18.95 3.56
N VAL A 63 5.11 18.33 4.73
CA VAL A 63 4.99 16.87 4.87
C VAL A 63 3.83 16.38 4.03
N GLU A 64 4.02 15.22 3.38
CA GLU A 64 3.09 14.60 2.42
C GLU A 64 2.96 15.34 1.07
N SER A 65 3.69 16.43 0.83
CA SER A 65 3.85 16.94 -0.53
C SER A 65 4.51 15.92 -1.43
N VAL A 66 4.15 15.91 -2.70
CA VAL A 66 4.78 15.07 -3.72
C VAL A 66 5.96 15.82 -4.33
N VAL A 67 7.11 15.20 -4.28
CA VAL A 67 8.35 15.80 -4.78
C VAL A 67 9.07 14.92 -5.78
N HIS A 68 9.83 15.59 -6.59
CA HIS A 68 10.84 15.11 -7.50
C HIS A 68 12.20 15.38 -6.87
N VAL A 69 13.08 14.40 -6.79
CA VAL A 69 14.46 14.58 -6.32
C VAL A 69 15.40 13.95 -7.35
N ILE A 70 16.33 14.74 -7.85
CA ILE A 70 17.44 14.25 -8.68
C ILE A 70 18.71 14.37 -7.83
N GLY A 71 19.49 13.31 -7.74
CA GLY A 71 20.71 13.32 -6.96
C GLY A 71 21.52 12.05 -7.10
N GLU A 72 22.73 12.09 -6.58
CA GLU A 72 23.66 10.96 -6.58
C GLU A 72 23.45 10.07 -5.35
N ILE A 73 23.43 8.76 -5.56
CA ILE A 73 23.37 7.80 -4.46
C ILE A 73 24.76 7.60 -3.89
N VAL A 74 24.90 7.85 -2.59
CA VAL A 74 26.14 7.65 -1.84
C VAL A 74 25.96 6.62 -0.72
N GLU A 75 26.98 5.85 -0.45
CA GLU A 75 27.01 4.92 0.68
C GLU A 75 27.14 5.67 2.00
N THR A 76 26.42 5.20 3.00
CA THR A 76 26.48 5.76 4.35
C THR A 76 26.11 4.72 5.39
N SER A 77 26.77 4.77 6.54
CA SER A 77 26.41 3.96 7.71
C SER A 77 25.31 4.59 8.58
N LYS A 78 24.87 5.81 8.23
CA LYS A 78 23.93 6.60 9.04
C LYS A 78 22.47 6.26 8.80
N THR A 79 22.15 5.49 7.74
CA THR A 79 20.81 5.10 7.38
C THR A 79 20.65 3.57 7.40
N GLU A 80 19.46 3.07 7.73
CA GLU A 80 19.15 1.63 7.71
C GLU A 80 19.31 1.01 6.30
N LEU A 81 19.09 1.81 5.27
CA LEU A 81 19.23 1.38 3.88
C LEU A 81 20.70 1.21 3.46
N GLY A 82 21.63 1.82 4.19
CA GLY A 82 23.06 1.83 3.86
C GLY A 82 23.46 2.81 2.76
N VAL A 83 22.49 3.56 2.24
CA VAL A 83 22.70 4.60 1.22
C VAL A 83 21.81 5.81 1.50
N GLU A 84 22.23 6.96 0.97
CA GLU A 84 21.45 8.20 0.94
C GLU A 84 21.63 8.88 -0.42
N VAL A 85 20.87 9.91 -0.69
CA VAL A 85 20.93 10.66 -1.95
C VAL A 85 21.44 12.07 -1.69
N LEU A 86 22.56 12.44 -2.29
CA LEU A 86 22.99 13.85 -2.36
C LEU A 86 22.14 14.53 -3.42
N ALA A 87 21.21 15.35 -2.99
CA ALA A 87 20.27 15.99 -3.89
C ALA A 87 20.93 17.13 -4.69
N HIS A 88 20.79 17.08 -6.00
CA HIS A 88 21.18 18.15 -6.92
C HIS A 88 19.99 19.05 -7.25
N GLU A 89 18.79 18.47 -7.29
CA GLU A 89 17.54 19.21 -7.57
C GLU A 89 16.40 18.63 -6.73
N VAL A 90 15.56 19.51 -6.23
CA VAL A 90 14.28 19.17 -5.59
C VAL A 90 13.18 20.04 -6.19
N LYS A 91 12.13 19.41 -6.69
CA LYS A 91 10.97 20.10 -7.26
C LYS A 91 9.70 19.59 -6.63
N VAL A 92 8.85 20.48 -6.13
CA VAL A 92 7.49 20.13 -5.69
C VAL A 92 6.63 19.91 -6.92
N ILE A 93 6.03 18.71 -7.02
CA ILE A 93 5.05 18.36 -8.06
C ILE A 93 3.67 18.79 -7.62
N ASN A 94 3.35 18.50 -6.34
CA ASN A 94 2.08 18.88 -5.72
C ASN A 94 2.29 19.13 -4.23
N SER A 95 1.87 20.31 -3.77
CA SER A 95 1.91 20.66 -2.36
C SER A 95 0.79 19.97 -1.60
N ALA A 96 1.07 19.56 -0.38
CA ALA A 96 0.06 18.99 0.51
C ALA A 96 -0.65 20.11 1.29
N GLU A 97 -1.94 19.91 1.51
CA GLU A 97 -2.71 20.64 2.50
C GLU A 97 -2.34 20.19 3.92
N PRO A 98 -2.63 20.99 4.97
CA PRO A 98 -2.42 20.60 6.34
C PRO A 98 -3.09 19.24 6.65
N LEU A 99 -2.34 18.34 7.26
CA LEU A 99 -2.85 17.00 7.57
C LEU A 99 -3.87 17.05 8.71
N PRO A 100 -4.96 16.25 8.63
CA PRO A 100 -5.97 16.18 9.68
C PRO A 100 -5.44 15.60 11.00
N PHE A 101 -4.31 14.91 10.95
CA PHE A 101 -3.57 14.40 12.11
C PHE A 101 -2.13 14.07 11.73
N GLU A 102 -1.26 13.98 12.73
CA GLU A 102 0.14 13.67 12.54
C GLU A 102 0.35 12.18 12.24
N ILE A 103 0.79 11.84 11.02
CA ILE A 103 0.99 10.46 10.55
C ILE A 103 2.41 9.91 10.77
N ASN A 104 3.37 10.75 11.14
CA ASN A 104 4.78 10.37 11.23
C ASN A 104 5.19 9.86 12.63
N LYS A 105 4.24 9.74 13.55
CA LYS A 105 4.49 9.14 14.87
C LYS A 105 4.53 7.62 14.75
N LYS A 106 5.35 6.98 15.58
CA LYS A 106 5.45 5.51 15.67
C LYS A 106 4.08 4.84 15.93
N LYS A 107 3.20 5.52 16.65
CA LYS A 107 1.81 5.09 16.91
C LYS A 107 0.88 6.27 16.64
N LEU A 108 -0.13 6.06 15.83
CA LEU A 108 -1.18 7.04 15.60
C LEU A 108 -1.99 7.24 16.89
N GLN A 109 -2.22 8.50 17.27
CA GLN A 109 -2.96 8.90 18.48
C GLN A 109 -4.33 9.45 18.10
N VAL A 110 -5.04 8.70 17.27
CA VAL A 110 -6.39 9.06 16.80
C VAL A 110 -7.31 7.87 16.91
N GLY A 111 -8.59 8.11 17.08
CA GLY A 111 -9.62 7.07 17.19
C GLY A 111 -9.86 6.36 15.86
N LEU A 112 -10.56 5.22 15.95
CA LEU A 112 -10.89 4.41 14.77
C LEU A 112 -11.72 5.18 13.75
N ASP A 113 -12.70 5.95 14.20
CA ASP A 113 -13.58 6.73 13.33
C ASP A 113 -12.78 7.72 12.48
N GLN A 114 -11.86 8.46 13.09
CA GLN A 114 -10.99 9.38 12.36
C GLN A 114 -10.06 8.64 11.39
N LEU A 115 -9.52 7.48 11.77
CA LEU A 115 -8.71 6.64 10.89
C LEU A 115 -9.50 6.15 9.67
N LEU A 116 -10.78 5.88 9.84
CA LEU A 116 -11.67 5.42 8.76
C LEU A 116 -12.13 6.58 7.87
N ASN A 117 -12.50 7.72 8.46
CA ASN A 117 -12.94 8.91 7.73
C ASN A 117 -11.80 9.49 6.89
N GLU A 118 -10.58 9.51 7.45
CA GLU A 118 -9.37 9.97 6.78
C GLU A 118 -8.54 8.81 6.21
N ARG A 119 -9.22 7.88 5.54
CA ARG A 119 -8.64 6.59 5.15
C ARG A 119 -7.43 6.73 4.23
N VAL A 120 -7.45 7.65 3.28
CA VAL A 120 -6.34 7.91 2.36
C VAL A 120 -5.08 8.30 3.12
N ILE A 121 -5.21 9.14 4.14
CA ILE A 121 -4.08 9.59 4.97
C ILE A 121 -3.65 8.48 5.94
N SER A 122 -4.58 7.84 6.62
CA SER A 122 -4.26 6.79 7.59
C SER A 122 -3.55 5.58 6.95
N LEU A 123 -3.84 5.26 5.69
CA LEU A 123 -3.16 4.19 4.93
C LEU A 123 -1.70 4.51 4.61
N ARG A 124 -1.28 5.78 4.67
CA ARG A 124 0.13 6.16 4.48
C ARG A 124 0.99 5.84 5.70
N HIS A 125 0.37 5.58 6.86
CA HIS A 125 1.09 5.16 8.06
C HIS A 125 1.53 3.69 7.94
N GLU A 126 2.79 3.40 8.27
CA GLU A 126 3.43 2.10 8.05
C GLU A 126 2.66 0.93 8.67
N ARG A 127 2.18 1.09 9.93
CA ARG A 127 1.40 0.03 10.61
C ARG A 127 0.05 -0.22 9.94
N THR A 128 -0.62 0.82 9.47
CA THR A 128 -1.90 0.67 8.77
C THR A 128 -1.71 0.01 7.40
N ALA A 129 -0.68 0.44 6.65
CA ALA A 129 -0.31 -0.19 5.39
C ALA A 129 0.13 -1.65 5.56
N ALA A 130 0.82 -1.97 6.66
CA ALA A 130 1.27 -3.33 6.96
C ALA A 130 0.11 -4.33 7.10
N ILE A 131 -1.05 -3.91 7.63
CA ILE A 131 -2.24 -4.77 7.74
C ILE A 131 -2.63 -5.32 6.36
N PHE A 132 -2.64 -4.47 5.34
CA PHE A 132 -3.01 -4.88 3.98
C PHE A 132 -1.95 -5.75 3.32
N LYS A 133 -0.66 -5.48 3.59
CA LYS A 133 0.44 -6.32 3.11
C LYS A 133 0.36 -7.73 3.72
N VAL A 134 0.18 -7.82 5.05
CA VAL A 134 0.02 -9.10 5.75
C VAL A 134 -1.20 -9.85 5.23
N LYS A 135 -2.35 -9.18 5.09
CA LYS A 135 -3.57 -9.78 4.54
C LYS A 135 -3.37 -10.32 3.13
N SER A 136 -2.69 -9.55 2.27
CA SER A 136 -2.37 -9.97 0.90
C SER A 136 -1.48 -11.20 0.88
N THR A 137 -0.41 -11.21 1.67
CA THR A 137 0.51 -12.35 1.77
C THR A 137 -0.21 -13.59 2.30
N LEU A 138 -1.05 -13.43 3.32
CA LEU A 138 -1.82 -14.53 3.91
C LEU A 138 -2.76 -15.17 2.87
N VAL A 139 -3.49 -14.36 2.11
CA VAL A 139 -4.40 -14.85 1.04
C VAL A 139 -3.61 -15.54 -0.06
N GLN A 140 -2.46 -15.00 -0.43
CA GLN A 140 -1.59 -15.60 -1.44
C GLN A 140 -1.06 -16.96 -0.96
N SER A 141 -0.44 -17.03 0.21
CA SER A 141 0.14 -18.27 0.74
C SER A 141 -0.92 -19.37 0.97
N PHE A 142 -2.11 -18.96 1.43
CA PHE A 142 -3.23 -19.88 1.57
C PHE A 142 -3.67 -20.47 0.21
N SER A 143 -3.72 -19.61 -0.81
CA SER A 143 -4.06 -20.02 -2.18
C SER A 143 -3.00 -20.95 -2.78
N GLU A 144 -1.72 -20.60 -2.62
CA GLU A 144 -0.59 -21.40 -3.10
C GLU A 144 -0.62 -22.80 -2.47
N PHE A 145 -0.74 -22.88 -1.14
CA PHE A 145 -0.84 -24.14 -0.44
C PHE A 145 -1.97 -25.02 -0.97
N LEU A 146 -3.17 -24.48 -1.18
CA LEU A 146 -4.30 -25.26 -1.69
C LEU A 146 -4.09 -25.72 -3.14
N ILE A 147 -3.55 -24.84 -4.00
CA ILE A 147 -3.26 -25.21 -5.39
C ILE A 147 -2.19 -26.29 -5.47
N GLU A 148 -1.14 -26.23 -4.66
CA GLU A 148 -0.09 -27.25 -4.55
C GLU A 148 -0.62 -28.60 -4.02
N ASN A 149 -1.78 -28.61 -3.37
CA ASN A 149 -2.47 -29.80 -2.88
C ASN A 149 -3.66 -30.19 -3.77
N ASP A 150 -3.63 -29.82 -5.06
CA ASP A 150 -4.61 -30.19 -6.09
C ASP A 150 -6.01 -29.63 -5.86
N PHE A 151 -6.16 -28.54 -5.12
CA PHE A 151 -7.45 -27.85 -5.00
C PHE A 151 -7.68 -26.91 -6.17
N THR A 152 -8.85 -27.03 -6.78
CA THR A 152 -9.31 -26.11 -7.83
C THR A 152 -9.95 -24.88 -7.20
N ARG A 153 -9.45 -23.66 -7.56
CA ARG A 153 -10.09 -22.42 -7.15
C ARG A 153 -11.37 -22.20 -7.95
N ILE A 154 -12.47 -21.97 -7.26
CA ILE A 154 -13.76 -21.65 -7.85
C ILE A 154 -14.20 -20.24 -7.47
N PHE A 155 -15.15 -19.69 -8.22
CA PHE A 155 -15.78 -18.40 -7.98
C PHE A 155 -17.29 -18.59 -8.01
N THR A 156 -17.97 -18.17 -6.94
CA THR A 156 -19.41 -18.36 -6.80
C THR A 156 -20.16 -17.03 -6.79
N PRO A 157 -21.43 -17.00 -7.25
CA PRO A 157 -22.26 -15.80 -7.18
C PRO A 157 -22.40 -15.31 -5.74
N LYS A 158 -22.39 -13.97 -5.54
CA LYS A 158 -22.57 -13.33 -4.22
C LYS A 158 -23.99 -12.73 -4.07
N ILE A 159 -24.74 -12.66 -5.14
CA ILE A 159 -26.19 -12.42 -5.14
C ILE A 159 -26.85 -13.72 -5.54
N VAL A 160 -27.68 -14.25 -4.67
CA VAL A 160 -28.30 -15.57 -4.82
C VAL A 160 -29.82 -15.47 -4.67
N SER A 161 -30.55 -16.44 -5.23
CA SER A 161 -32.03 -16.48 -5.15
C SER A 161 -32.54 -17.00 -3.81
N GLN A 162 -31.69 -17.65 -3.03
CA GLN A 162 -32.05 -18.25 -1.74
C GLN A 162 -30.85 -18.29 -0.79
N GLY A 163 -31.09 -18.15 0.50
CA GLY A 163 -30.06 -18.34 1.54
C GLY A 163 -29.59 -19.81 1.59
N ALA A 164 -28.31 -20.01 1.86
CA ALA A 164 -27.69 -21.35 1.90
C ALA A 164 -28.01 -22.12 3.18
N GLU A 165 -28.30 -21.42 4.28
CA GLU A 165 -28.52 -22.02 5.61
C GLU A 165 -29.89 -21.62 6.16
N GLY A 166 -30.68 -22.61 6.58
CA GLY A 166 -31.96 -22.40 7.24
C GLY A 166 -31.78 -21.84 8.64
N GLY A 167 -32.44 -20.70 8.93
CA GLY A 167 -32.48 -20.11 10.26
C GLY A 167 -31.49 -18.99 10.55
N ALA A 168 -30.54 -18.71 9.66
CA ALA A 168 -29.67 -17.57 9.80
C ALA A 168 -30.29 -16.28 9.25
N ASN A 169 -29.94 -15.13 9.82
CA ASN A 169 -30.33 -13.84 9.28
C ASN A 169 -29.65 -13.61 7.94
N VAL A 170 -30.43 -13.40 6.88
CA VAL A 170 -29.95 -13.16 5.54
C VAL A 170 -30.15 -11.69 5.15
N PHE A 171 -29.19 -11.12 4.44
CA PHE A 171 -29.35 -9.81 3.84
C PHE A 171 -30.19 -9.91 2.58
N LYS A 172 -31.45 -9.47 2.70
CA LYS A 172 -32.45 -9.43 1.63
C LYS A 172 -32.29 -8.13 0.85
N LEU A 173 -32.37 -8.20 -0.46
CA LEU A 173 -32.30 -7.03 -1.32
C LEU A 173 -33.30 -7.15 -2.50
N PRO A 174 -33.89 -6.04 -2.98
CA PRO A 174 -34.66 -6.02 -4.20
C PRO A 174 -33.70 -6.15 -5.39
N TYR A 175 -34.02 -7.10 -6.29
CA TYR A 175 -33.27 -7.28 -7.52
C TYR A 175 -34.24 -7.29 -8.71
N PHE A 176 -34.42 -6.11 -9.35
CA PHE A 176 -35.46 -5.85 -10.34
C PHE A 176 -36.85 -6.17 -9.78
N GLN A 177 -37.55 -7.13 -10.36
CA GLN A 177 -38.91 -7.56 -9.97
C GLN A 177 -38.89 -8.77 -9.02
N LYS A 178 -37.73 -9.19 -8.53
CA LYS A 178 -37.55 -10.36 -7.66
C LYS A 178 -36.84 -9.98 -6.37
N GLU A 179 -36.93 -10.86 -5.40
CA GLU A 179 -36.09 -10.82 -4.20
C GLU A 179 -34.79 -11.57 -4.46
N ALA A 180 -33.69 -11.05 -3.94
CA ALA A 180 -32.40 -11.71 -3.91
C ALA A 180 -31.78 -11.60 -2.52
N TYR A 181 -30.72 -12.34 -2.28
CA TYR A 181 -30.03 -12.40 -1.01
C TYR A 181 -28.53 -12.28 -1.22
N LEU A 182 -27.82 -11.66 -0.27
CA LEU A 182 -26.38 -11.73 -0.26
C LEU A 182 -25.96 -13.12 0.26
N ALA A 183 -24.96 -13.72 -0.39
CA ALA A 183 -24.50 -15.05 -0.06
C ALA A 183 -23.78 -15.07 1.29
N GLN A 184 -24.21 -15.92 2.20
CA GLN A 184 -23.57 -16.19 3.49
C GLN A 184 -22.47 -17.24 3.36
N SER A 185 -22.69 -18.25 2.52
CA SER A 185 -21.75 -19.35 2.29
C SER A 185 -21.85 -19.84 0.86
N PRO A 186 -20.75 -20.22 0.22
CA PRO A 186 -20.75 -20.85 -1.09
C PRO A 186 -20.95 -22.39 -0.99
N GLN A 187 -21.49 -22.91 0.10
CA GLN A 187 -21.49 -24.34 0.41
C GLN A 187 -22.16 -25.20 -0.69
N PHE A 188 -23.35 -24.84 -1.14
CA PHE A 188 -24.04 -25.62 -2.20
C PHE A 188 -23.26 -25.65 -3.50
N TYR A 189 -22.65 -24.55 -3.89
CA TYR A 189 -21.82 -24.49 -5.10
C TYR A 189 -20.58 -25.38 -4.96
N LYS A 190 -19.93 -25.37 -3.79
CA LYS A 190 -18.78 -26.25 -3.54
C LYS A 190 -19.18 -27.73 -3.57
N GLN A 191 -20.32 -28.07 -2.96
CA GLN A 191 -20.84 -29.45 -3.00
C GLN A 191 -21.16 -29.86 -4.43
N MET A 192 -21.81 -29.02 -5.24
CA MET A 192 -22.07 -29.34 -6.65
C MET A 192 -20.78 -29.57 -7.44
N MET A 193 -19.75 -28.75 -7.23
CA MET A 193 -18.45 -28.92 -7.89
C MET A 193 -17.75 -30.20 -7.49
N VAL A 194 -17.80 -30.56 -6.19
CA VAL A 194 -17.25 -31.82 -5.70
C VAL A 194 -18.02 -33.04 -6.27
N ALA A 195 -19.35 -32.98 -6.24
CA ALA A 195 -20.20 -34.06 -6.83
C ALA A 195 -20.03 -34.12 -8.35
N GLY A 196 -19.74 -33.03 -9.01
CA GLY A 196 -19.43 -32.95 -10.44
C GLY A 196 -18.06 -33.46 -10.85
N GLY A 197 -17.25 -33.93 -9.88
CA GLY A 197 -15.97 -34.61 -10.16
C GLY A 197 -14.72 -33.77 -9.98
N LEU A 198 -14.83 -32.50 -9.45
CA LEU A 198 -13.63 -31.72 -9.14
C LEU A 198 -12.93 -32.15 -7.84
N GLU A 199 -13.61 -32.93 -6.99
CA GLU A 199 -13.14 -33.54 -5.73
C GLU A 199 -12.64 -32.53 -4.69
N ARG A 200 -11.73 -31.61 -5.07
CA ARG A 200 -11.10 -30.63 -4.20
C ARG A 200 -11.32 -29.22 -4.75
N VAL A 201 -12.07 -28.41 -4.02
CA VAL A 201 -12.37 -27.05 -4.43
C VAL A 201 -12.21 -26.07 -3.26
N PHE A 202 -11.83 -24.83 -3.57
CA PHE A 202 -11.79 -23.76 -2.59
C PHE A 202 -12.21 -22.42 -3.18
N GLU A 203 -12.64 -21.52 -2.32
CA GLU A 203 -12.91 -20.13 -2.65
C GLU A 203 -12.41 -19.23 -1.52
N ILE A 204 -11.82 -18.10 -1.90
CA ILE A 204 -11.55 -16.97 -1.01
C ILE A 204 -12.31 -15.80 -1.56
N ALA A 205 -13.38 -15.41 -0.88
CA ALA A 205 -14.29 -14.37 -1.33
C ALA A 205 -15.03 -13.72 -0.14
N PRO A 206 -15.61 -12.52 -0.33
CA PRO A 206 -16.52 -11.95 0.65
C PRO A 206 -17.74 -12.84 0.87
N VAL A 207 -18.23 -12.88 2.12
CA VAL A 207 -19.50 -13.46 2.54
C VAL A 207 -20.21 -12.45 3.44
N TYR A 208 -21.52 -12.56 3.63
CA TYR A 208 -22.35 -11.54 4.28
C TYR A 208 -23.24 -12.14 5.35
#